data_15ad779d648408f2873ab4a1ffbe85bd
#
_entry.id   15ad779d648408f2873ab4a1ffbe85bd
#
_cell.length_a   1.000
_cell.length_b   1.000
_cell.length_c   1.000
_cell.angle_alpha   90.00
_cell.angle_beta   90.00
_cell.angle_gamma   90.00
#
_symmetry.space_group_name_H-M   'P 1'
#
loop_
_entity.id
_entity.type
_entity.pdbx_description
1 polymer ?
#
loop_
_entity_poly.entity_id
_entity_poly.type
_entity_poly.pdbx_seq_one_letter_code
_entity_poly.pdbx_strand_id
1 'polypeptide(L)'
;PDEFEIAKADNNVEYFLNHDDQKQGAAFTMPNIVAEGQRNQMLFRFACMMQAKGASDQSVFAATMAENESSCSPPLTEQEVKVIVSSATRYDKGKPIHIDSEGVATQGWREPEFDFTEKGTIIQSIKNMCEAIEYDPDLYGHIKYNELSYAPFVCGSLPWEHVNMYREWSNSDDSNLKSYIESKYGLKSLEKIMEALNIVANRNRFNPVVDMLTDIHKNKWNKKTGYIRKLLPEYLGVEDTEYSRECMKLFMLGAISRAFHPGCKFDYMPVLYGSQGIGKSTFLRLLSLNNAWYNDNFNTVEGDKAPEKLRGMWMVELAELLATKKAKEVESIKAFLTSTVDTYRPPYGRRTEQRPRVCVFAGTTNNDRFLTDRTGNRRFLPIVTRKDHVLKSMFDDPQAVASDFTNAWGEAMELFEKADRAPKLILPKNLQQYIEDKQEECMEEDVRGGIIQ
;
A
#
# COMPACT_ATOMS: atom_id res chain seq x y z
N PRO A 1 18.09 -22.56 -16.72
CA PRO A 1 18.22 -22.62 -15.25
C PRO A 1 17.54 -21.43 -14.56
N ASP A 2 17.37 -20.32 -15.27
CA ASP A 2 16.93 -19.04 -14.67
C ASP A 2 15.40 -18.89 -14.51
N GLU A 3 14.61 -19.59 -15.31
CA GLU A 3 13.14 -19.52 -15.25
C GLU A 3 12.52 -20.18 -13.99
N PHE A 4 13.21 -21.17 -13.42
CA PHE A 4 12.69 -21.89 -12.23
C PHE A 4 12.89 -21.11 -10.91
N GLU A 5 13.86 -20.20 -10.84
CA GLU A 5 14.11 -19.38 -9.66
C GLU A 5 13.17 -18.18 -9.56
N ILE A 6 12.71 -17.64 -10.71
CA ILE A 6 11.77 -16.52 -10.76
C ILE A 6 10.39 -16.93 -10.23
N ALA A 7 9.92 -18.15 -10.54
CA ALA A 7 8.64 -18.67 -10.06
C ALA A 7 8.56 -18.82 -8.53
N LYS A 8 9.68 -19.06 -7.85
CA LYS A 8 9.72 -19.15 -6.38
C LYS A 8 9.64 -17.79 -5.68
N ALA A 9 10.08 -16.70 -6.34
CA ALA A 9 9.99 -15.36 -5.80
C ALA A 9 8.55 -14.83 -5.81
N ASP A 10 7.72 -15.21 -6.79
CA ASP A 10 6.33 -14.76 -6.91
C ASP A 10 5.43 -15.34 -5.82
N ASN A 11 5.65 -16.57 -5.38
CA ASN A 11 4.90 -17.19 -4.28
C ASN A 11 5.11 -16.48 -2.91
N ASN A 12 6.21 -15.77 -2.74
CA ASN A 12 6.50 -15.06 -1.49
C ASN A 12 5.70 -13.75 -1.34
N VAL A 13 5.27 -13.17 -2.44
CA VAL A 13 4.48 -11.92 -2.43
C VAL A 13 3.01 -12.21 -2.18
N GLU A 14 2.46 -13.32 -2.67
CA GLU A 14 1.11 -13.77 -2.33
C GLU A 14 0.96 -14.06 -0.82
N TYR A 15 2.02 -14.51 -0.16
CA TYR A 15 2.02 -14.73 1.28
C TYR A 15 1.78 -13.43 2.07
N PHE A 16 2.34 -12.29 1.63
CA PHE A 16 2.11 -10.98 2.26
C PHE A 16 0.69 -10.46 2.07
N LEU A 17 0.03 -10.85 0.98
CA LEU A 17 -1.32 -10.36 0.65
C LEU A 17 -2.43 -11.20 1.30
N ASN A 18 -2.20 -12.49 1.58
CA ASN A 18 -3.24 -13.45 1.98
C ASN A 18 -3.30 -13.77 3.48
N HIS A 19 -2.44 -13.19 4.33
CA HIS A 19 -2.43 -13.46 5.78
C HIS A 19 -2.94 -12.25 6.58
N ASP A 20 -4.08 -11.72 6.20
CA ASP A 20 -4.83 -10.75 6.99
C ASP A 20 -5.96 -11.45 7.78
N ASP A 21 -5.57 -12.43 8.60
CA ASP A 21 -6.47 -13.05 9.54
C ASP A 21 -6.03 -12.81 10.99
N GLN A 22 -6.92 -12.07 11.67
CA GLN A 22 -7.12 -12.06 13.12
C GLN A 22 -6.11 -11.32 14.00
N LYS A 23 -6.41 -10.03 14.27
CA LYS A 23 -6.47 -9.49 15.64
C LYS A 23 -7.12 -8.11 15.64
N GLN A 24 -8.35 -8.02 15.19
CA GLN A 24 -9.27 -7.03 15.77
C GLN A 24 -9.62 -7.54 17.17
N GLY A 25 -9.76 -6.62 18.16
CA GLY A 25 -10.09 -6.97 19.53
C GLY A 25 -11.23 -7.98 19.53
N ALA A 26 -11.06 -9.09 20.25
CA ALA A 26 -11.84 -10.31 20.14
C ALA A 26 -13.33 -9.99 19.99
N ALA A 27 -13.85 -10.12 18.77
CA ALA A 27 -15.27 -10.03 18.51
C ALA A 27 -15.91 -11.10 19.37
N PHE A 28 -16.92 -10.73 20.15
CA PHE A 28 -17.66 -11.67 20.95
C PHE A 28 -18.24 -12.74 20.03
N THR A 29 -17.80 -13.98 20.20
CA THR A 29 -18.33 -15.14 19.51
C THR A 29 -19.11 -15.96 20.52
N MET A 30 -20.36 -16.28 20.20
CA MET A 30 -21.18 -17.11 21.04
C MET A 30 -20.59 -18.53 21.09
N PRO A 31 -20.38 -19.12 22.28
CA PRO A 31 -19.93 -20.52 22.40
C PRO A 31 -20.97 -21.48 21.82
N ASN A 32 -20.54 -22.57 21.20
CA ASN A 32 -21.43 -23.57 20.63
C ASN A 32 -22.35 -24.26 21.69
N ILE A 33 -21.95 -24.24 22.96
CA ILE A 33 -22.75 -24.76 24.08
C ILE A 33 -22.58 -23.82 25.27
N VAL A 34 -23.68 -23.28 25.78
CA VAL A 34 -23.75 -22.43 26.97
C VAL A 34 -24.50 -23.13 28.07
N ALA A 35 -23.80 -23.46 29.15
CA ALA A 35 -24.37 -24.17 30.30
C ALA A 35 -25.29 -23.29 31.15
N GLU A 36 -26.12 -23.94 32.00
CA GLU A 36 -26.92 -23.27 32.99
C GLU A 36 -26.10 -22.38 33.92
N GLY A 37 -26.61 -21.18 34.21
CA GLY A 37 -25.90 -20.15 34.98
C GLY A 37 -25.11 -19.11 34.13
N GLN A 38 -24.76 -19.43 32.87
CA GLN A 38 -24.06 -18.48 31.98
C GLN A 38 -24.96 -17.96 30.84
N ARG A 39 -26.10 -18.54 30.60
CA ARG A 39 -27.02 -18.27 29.49
C ARG A 39 -27.42 -16.80 29.41
N ASN A 40 -27.91 -16.23 30.52
CA ASN A 40 -28.34 -14.83 30.56
C ASN A 40 -27.22 -13.88 30.18
N GLN A 41 -26.02 -14.10 30.70
CA GLN A 41 -24.85 -13.23 30.43
C GLN A 41 -24.40 -13.34 28.97
N MET A 42 -24.37 -14.54 28.41
CA MET A 42 -23.93 -14.74 27.03
C MET A 42 -24.95 -14.19 26.03
N LEU A 43 -26.23 -14.46 26.22
CA LEU A 43 -27.29 -13.89 25.37
C LEU A 43 -27.40 -12.37 25.52
N PHE A 44 -27.19 -11.81 26.72
CA PHE A 44 -27.11 -10.35 26.90
C PHE A 44 -25.95 -9.72 26.11
N ARG A 45 -24.76 -10.34 26.17
CA ARG A 45 -23.60 -9.90 25.37
C ARG A 45 -23.87 -9.96 23.88
N PHE A 46 -24.52 -11.03 23.42
CA PHE A 46 -24.91 -11.19 22.03
C PHE A 46 -25.91 -10.10 21.60
N ALA A 47 -26.95 -9.87 22.40
CA ALA A 47 -27.94 -8.81 22.15
C ALA A 47 -27.31 -7.41 22.13
N CYS A 48 -26.40 -7.11 23.07
CA CYS A 48 -25.65 -5.86 23.07
C CYS A 48 -24.76 -5.70 21.83
N MET A 49 -24.13 -6.76 21.35
CA MET A 49 -23.34 -6.76 20.14
C MET A 49 -24.21 -6.42 18.91
N MET A 50 -25.37 -7.03 18.79
CA MET A 50 -26.34 -6.76 17.72
C MET A 50 -26.86 -5.31 17.78
N GLN A 51 -27.17 -4.84 18.99
CA GLN A 51 -27.56 -3.45 19.25
C GLN A 51 -26.47 -2.44 18.86
N ALA A 52 -25.23 -2.70 19.29
CA ALA A 52 -24.07 -1.87 18.95
C ALA A 52 -23.81 -1.82 17.43
N LYS A 53 -24.26 -2.84 16.71
CA LYS A 53 -24.20 -2.91 15.25
C LYS A 53 -25.43 -2.27 14.56
N GLY A 54 -26.33 -1.64 15.30
CA GLY A 54 -27.46 -0.89 14.79
C GLY A 54 -28.67 -1.72 14.36
N ALA A 55 -28.72 -3.00 14.73
CA ALA A 55 -29.87 -3.86 14.43
C ALA A 55 -31.17 -3.30 15.05
N SER A 56 -32.31 -3.52 14.39
CA SER A 56 -33.62 -3.17 14.96
C SER A 56 -33.93 -4.03 16.19
N ASP A 57 -34.70 -3.53 17.13
CA ASP A 57 -35.08 -4.26 18.35
C ASP A 57 -35.74 -5.62 18.01
N GLN A 58 -36.52 -5.67 16.94
CA GLN A 58 -37.14 -6.88 16.44
C GLN A 58 -36.09 -7.87 15.88
N SER A 59 -35.07 -7.37 15.17
CA SER A 59 -33.98 -8.20 14.67
C SER A 59 -33.08 -8.70 15.78
N VAL A 60 -32.80 -7.86 16.80
CA VAL A 60 -32.05 -8.29 17.99
C VAL A 60 -32.78 -9.38 18.73
N PHE A 61 -34.10 -9.24 18.90
CA PHE A 61 -34.91 -10.25 19.55
C PHE A 61 -34.93 -11.59 18.78
N ALA A 62 -35.22 -11.54 17.48
CA ALA A 62 -35.28 -12.74 16.64
C ALA A 62 -33.93 -13.50 16.61
N ALA A 63 -32.81 -12.77 16.44
CA ALA A 63 -31.48 -13.34 16.44
C ALA A 63 -31.11 -13.94 17.81
N THR A 64 -31.44 -13.25 18.92
CA THR A 64 -31.17 -13.74 20.27
C THR A 64 -32.01 -14.99 20.62
N MET A 65 -33.25 -15.09 20.10
CA MET A 65 -34.07 -16.28 20.22
C MET A 65 -33.47 -17.48 19.49
N ALA A 66 -33.05 -17.26 18.23
CA ALA A 66 -32.40 -18.31 17.45
C ALA A 66 -31.10 -18.82 18.10
N GLU A 67 -30.30 -17.89 18.65
CA GLU A 67 -29.07 -18.22 19.37
C GLU A 67 -29.36 -18.97 20.70
N ASN A 68 -30.41 -18.61 21.41
CA ASN A 68 -30.84 -19.29 22.60
C ASN A 68 -31.24 -20.77 22.33
N GLU A 69 -31.95 -21.02 21.23
CA GLU A 69 -32.35 -22.37 20.83
C GLU A 69 -31.17 -23.23 20.37
N SER A 70 -30.18 -22.61 19.67
CA SER A 70 -29.05 -23.32 19.10
C SER A 70 -27.90 -23.57 20.08
N SER A 71 -27.66 -22.64 20.98
CA SER A 71 -26.43 -22.63 21.80
C SER A 71 -26.68 -22.85 23.30
N CYS A 72 -27.89 -22.60 23.82
CA CYS A 72 -28.18 -22.77 25.25
C CYS A 72 -28.75 -24.14 25.59
N SER A 73 -28.24 -24.79 26.64
CA SER A 73 -28.74 -26.07 27.11
C SER A 73 -28.99 -26.08 28.62
N PRO A 74 -30.29 -26.19 29.06
CA PRO A 74 -31.53 -26.04 28.28
C PRO A 74 -31.73 -24.57 27.82
N PRO A 75 -32.49 -24.28 26.73
CA PRO A 75 -32.79 -22.92 26.31
C PRO A 75 -33.63 -22.17 27.37
N LEU A 76 -33.44 -20.83 27.40
CA LEU A 76 -34.28 -19.94 28.21
C LEU A 76 -35.67 -19.81 27.60
N THR A 77 -36.66 -19.46 28.42
CA THR A 77 -38.00 -19.15 27.92
C THR A 77 -38.03 -17.85 27.11
N GLU A 78 -38.98 -17.72 26.19
CA GLU A 78 -39.18 -16.51 25.41
C GLU A 78 -39.30 -15.24 26.29
N GLN A 79 -39.93 -15.36 27.46
CA GLN A 79 -40.08 -14.25 28.40
C GLN A 79 -38.73 -13.79 28.98
N GLU A 80 -37.85 -14.73 29.31
CA GLU A 80 -36.51 -14.42 29.81
C GLU A 80 -35.67 -13.76 28.70
N VAL A 81 -35.73 -14.25 27.47
CA VAL A 81 -35.04 -13.64 26.34
C VAL A 81 -35.58 -12.23 26.05
N LYS A 82 -36.89 -11.99 26.16
CA LYS A 82 -37.48 -10.63 26.06
C LYS A 82 -36.91 -9.67 27.10
N VAL A 83 -36.72 -10.09 28.33
CA VAL A 83 -36.12 -9.28 29.40
C VAL A 83 -34.67 -8.98 29.10
N ILE A 84 -33.90 -9.96 28.61
CA ILE A 84 -32.51 -9.80 28.19
C ILE A 84 -32.38 -8.77 27.08
N VAL A 85 -33.16 -8.90 26.00
CA VAL A 85 -33.15 -8.01 24.85
C VAL A 85 -33.63 -6.61 25.27
N SER A 86 -34.68 -6.48 26.06
CA SER A 86 -35.15 -5.21 26.59
C SER A 86 -34.09 -4.48 27.42
N SER A 87 -33.22 -5.20 28.11
CA SER A 87 -32.11 -4.64 28.86
C SER A 87 -30.96 -4.22 27.93
N ALA A 88 -30.68 -5.00 26.90
CA ALA A 88 -29.65 -4.68 25.89
C ALA A 88 -30.02 -3.47 25.04
N THR A 89 -31.31 -3.33 24.64
CA THR A 89 -31.81 -2.23 23.81
C THR A 89 -31.94 -0.88 24.52
N ARG A 90 -31.63 -0.80 25.83
CA ARG A 90 -31.48 0.49 26.58
C ARG A 90 -30.16 1.21 26.26
N TYR A 91 -29.17 0.53 25.74
CA TYR A 91 -27.91 1.17 25.32
C TYR A 91 -28.08 1.88 23.99
N ASP A 92 -27.22 2.88 23.72
CA ASP A 92 -27.26 3.62 22.46
C ASP A 92 -27.09 2.67 21.27
N LYS A 93 -27.98 2.83 20.27
CA LYS A 93 -27.86 2.10 19.01
C LYS A 93 -26.60 2.56 18.27
N GLY A 94 -25.82 1.61 17.84
CA GLY A 94 -24.78 1.84 16.87
C GLY A 94 -25.38 2.29 15.53
N LYS A 95 -24.51 2.80 14.63
CA LYS A 95 -24.94 3.09 13.26
C LYS A 95 -25.33 1.78 12.57
N PRO A 96 -26.37 1.80 11.71
CA PRO A 96 -26.76 0.60 10.95
C PRO A 96 -25.57 0.00 10.24
N ILE A 97 -25.44 -1.31 10.31
CA ILE A 97 -24.42 -2.06 9.60
C ILE A 97 -25.14 -2.83 8.50
N HIS A 98 -24.73 -2.59 7.27
CA HIS A 98 -25.08 -3.47 6.17
C HIS A 98 -24.16 -4.68 6.17
N ILE A 99 -24.71 -5.85 5.94
CA ILE A 99 -23.97 -7.08 5.68
C ILE A 99 -24.11 -7.30 4.17
N ASP A 100 -22.98 -7.27 3.46
CA ASP A 100 -22.96 -7.53 2.01
C ASP A 100 -23.29 -9.00 1.69
N SER A 101 -23.32 -9.34 0.41
CA SER A 101 -23.59 -10.70 -0.05
C SER A 101 -22.60 -11.76 0.43
N GLU A 102 -21.43 -11.33 0.95
CA GLU A 102 -20.39 -12.19 1.52
C GLU A 102 -20.46 -12.28 3.05
N GLY A 103 -21.41 -11.59 3.70
CA GLY A 103 -21.57 -11.58 5.15
C GLY A 103 -20.64 -10.59 5.87
N VAL A 104 -20.01 -9.66 5.14
CA VAL A 104 -19.13 -8.63 5.70
C VAL A 104 -19.94 -7.41 6.14
N ALA A 105 -19.78 -7.01 7.39
CA ALA A 105 -20.46 -5.87 7.97
C ALA A 105 -19.79 -4.55 7.57
N THR A 106 -20.51 -3.67 6.87
CA THR A 106 -20.04 -2.34 6.46
C THR A 106 -20.65 -1.23 7.33
N GLN A 107 -19.79 -0.48 8.03
CA GLN A 107 -20.23 0.68 8.82
C GLN A 107 -20.56 1.88 7.91
N GLY A 108 -21.72 2.50 8.15
CA GLY A 108 -22.11 3.75 7.46
C GLY A 108 -22.91 3.56 6.17
N TRP A 109 -23.26 2.31 5.81
CA TRP A 109 -24.17 2.07 4.70
C TRP A 109 -25.59 2.59 4.97
N ARG A 110 -26.23 3.08 3.93
CA ARG A 110 -27.65 3.42 3.88
C ARG A 110 -28.25 2.98 2.54
N GLU A 111 -29.55 2.92 2.43
CA GLU A 111 -30.19 2.72 1.14
C GLU A 111 -29.92 3.89 0.17
N PRO A 112 -29.77 3.62 -1.14
CA PRO A 112 -29.66 4.67 -2.15
C PRO A 112 -30.91 5.57 -2.20
N GLU A 113 -30.71 6.88 -2.19
CA GLU A 113 -31.79 7.87 -2.27
C GLU A 113 -31.89 8.46 -3.67
N PHE A 114 -32.86 7.99 -4.45
CA PHE A 114 -33.04 8.41 -5.84
C PHE A 114 -34.07 9.56 -5.99
N ASP A 115 -33.78 10.45 -6.93
CA ASP A 115 -34.77 11.38 -7.46
C ASP A 115 -35.55 10.68 -8.58
N PHE A 116 -36.89 10.84 -8.56
CA PHE A 116 -37.81 10.22 -9.52
C PHE A 116 -38.47 11.26 -10.42
N THR A 117 -38.79 10.85 -11.63
CA THR A 117 -39.69 11.60 -12.54
C THR A 117 -41.12 11.57 -12.02
N GLU A 118 -41.98 12.43 -12.53
CA GLU A 118 -43.43 12.39 -12.25
C GLU A 118 -44.08 11.03 -12.57
N LYS A 119 -43.47 10.26 -13.44
CA LYS A 119 -43.93 8.90 -13.82
C LYS A 119 -43.34 7.78 -12.94
N GLY A 120 -42.60 8.10 -11.89
CA GLY A 120 -42.01 7.13 -10.96
C GLY A 120 -40.76 6.39 -11.47
N THR A 121 -40.14 6.89 -12.54
CA THR A 121 -38.84 6.31 -13.02
C THR A 121 -37.67 7.11 -12.46
N ILE A 122 -36.53 6.42 -12.17
CA ILE A 122 -35.31 7.07 -11.66
C ILE A 122 -34.77 8.06 -12.72
N ILE A 123 -34.49 9.29 -12.30
CA ILE A 123 -33.97 10.33 -13.19
C ILE A 123 -32.53 9.97 -13.61
N GLN A 124 -32.22 10.11 -14.91
CA GLN A 124 -30.89 9.88 -15.48
C GLN A 124 -29.92 11.02 -15.14
N SER A 125 -29.69 11.27 -13.85
CA SER A 125 -28.81 12.33 -13.34
C SER A 125 -27.50 11.73 -12.82
N ILE A 126 -26.43 12.54 -12.79
CA ILE A 126 -25.14 12.15 -12.16
C ILE A 126 -25.35 11.88 -10.67
N LYS A 127 -26.23 12.64 -9.99
CA LYS A 127 -26.57 12.42 -8.58
C LYS A 127 -27.09 11.00 -8.35
N ASN A 128 -28.08 10.57 -9.11
CA ASN A 128 -28.66 9.23 -8.96
C ASN A 128 -27.67 8.12 -9.33
N MET A 129 -26.75 8.37 -10.28
CA MET A 129 -25.67 7.44 -10.59
C MET A 129 -24.63 7.35 -9.47
N CYS A 130 -24.32 8.48 -8.81
CA CYS A 130 -23.49 8.46 -7.59
C CYS A 130 -24.16 7.66 -6.47
N GLU A 131 -25.46 7.88 -6.23
CA GLU A 131 -26.22 7.12 -5.23
C GLU A 131 -26.19 5.61 -5.51
N ALA A 132 -26.40 5.23 -6.78
CA ALA A 132 -26.35 3.83 -7.21
C ALA A 132 -24.96 3.20 -7.03
N ILE A 133 -23.86 3.93 -7.25
CA ILE A 133 -22.50 3.39 -7.13
C ILE A 133 -22.04 3.42 -5.68
N GLU A 134 -22.35 4.47 -4.94
CA GLU A 134 -21.84 4.71 -3.58
C GLU A 134 -22.59 3.89 -2.52
N TYR A 135 -23.89 3.65 -2.71
CA TYR A 135 -24.75 3.02 -1.71
C TYR A 135 -25.44 1.73 -2.19
N ASP A 136 -25.12 1.23 -3.38
CA ASP A 136 -25.53 -0.10 -3.78
C ASP A 136 -24.90 -1.16 -2.83
N PRO A 137 -25.68 -2.11 -2.28
CA PRO A 137 -25.18 -3.07 -1.32
C PRO A 137 -24.00 -3.91 -1.81
N ASP A 138 -23.97 -4.22 -3.12
CA ASP A 138 -22.92 -5.05 -3.71
C ASP A 138 -21.71 -4.23 -4.22
N LEU A 139 -21.79 -2.89 -4.22
CA LEU A 139 -20.70 -1.97 -4.61
C LEU A 139 -20.14 -1.18 -3.45
N TYR A 140 -20.88 -1.07 -2.34
CA TYR A 140 -20.54 -0.21 -1.21
C TYR A 140 -19.15 -0.55 -0.64
N GLY A 141 -18.28 0.45 -0.62
CA GLY A 141 -16.93 0.33 -0.06
C GLY A 141 -15.91 -0.39 -0.96
N HIS A 142 -16.36 -1.02 -2.05
CA HIS A 142 -15.47 -1.78 -2.96
C HIS A 142 -14.79 -0.92 -4.02
N ILE A 143 -15.27 0.31 -4.24
CA ILE A 143 -14.71 1.24 -5.22
C ILE A 143 -14.05 2.40 -4.50
N LYS A 144 -12.72 2.51 -4.65
CA LYS A 144 -11.91 3.56 -4.03
C LYS A 144 -11.01 4.24 -5.06
N TYR A 145 -10.38 5.35 -4.67
CA TYR A 145 -9.38 6.01 -5.48
C TYR A 145 -7.99 5.78 -4.87
N ASN A 146 -7.14 5.08 -5.62
CA ASN A 146 -5.77 4.82 -5.21
C ASN A 146 -4.91 6.07 -5.47
N GLU A 147 -4.42 6.70 -4.42
CA GLU A 147 -3.59 7.91 -4.51
C GLU A 147 -2.17 7.64 -5.01
N LEU A 148 -1.70 6.39 -4.99
CA LEU A 148 -0.41 6.01 -5.54
C LEU A 148 -0.47 5.89 -7.07
N SER A 149 -1.50 5.24 -7.61
CA SER A 149 -1.67 5.04 -9.06
C SER A 149 -2.56 6.09 -9.71
N TYR A 150 -3.22 6.96 -8.92
CA TYR A 150 -4.12 8.00 -9.38
C TYR A 150 -5.25 7.47 -10.26
N ALA A 151 -5.84 6.36 -9.85
CA ALA A 151 -6.92 5.70 -10.58
C ALA A 151 -7.98 5.13 -9.64
N PRO A 152 -9.21 4.89 -10.13
CA PRO A 152 -10.17 4.04 -9.45
C PRO A 152 -9.58 2.66 -9.21
N PHE A 153 -9.95 2.04 -8.11
CA PHE A 153 -9.38 0.79 -7.63
C PHE A 153 -10.47 -0.08 -7.02
N VAL A 154 -10.38 -1.38 -7.25
CA VAL A 154 -11.27 -2.39 -6.67
C VAL A 154 -10.68 -2.85 -5.34
N CYS A 155 -11.45 -2.72 -4.26
CA CYS A 155 -11.08 -3.15 -2.91
C CYS A 155 -12.16 -4.08 -2.37
N GLY A 156 -12.25 -5.30 -2.89
CA GLY A 156 -13.26 -6.27 -2.49
C GLY A 156 -13.83 -7.04 -3.68
N SER A 157 -14.96 -7.71 -3.49
CA SER A 157 -15.66 -8.40 -4.57
C SER A 157 -16.64 -7.48 -5.28
N LEU A 158 -16.81 -7.69 -6.58
CA LEU A 158 -17.78 -6.97 -7.39
C LEU A 158 -18.85 -7.94 -7.89
N PRO A 159 -20.09 -7.46 -8.18
CA PRO A 159 -21.20 -8.34 -8.61
C PRO A 159 -20.91 -9.23 -9.83
N TRP A 160 -19.92 -8.85 -10.63
CA TRP A 160 -19.48 -9.60 -11.82
C TRP A 160 -18.18 -10.38 -11.63
N GLU A 161 -17.62 -10.34 -10.40
CA GLU A 161 -16.33 -10.96 -10.08
C GLU A 161 -16.44 -11.55 -8.67
N HIS A 162 -16.67 -12.87 -8.58
CA HIS A 162 -16.97 -13.57 -7.32
C HIS A 162 -15.74 -13.82 -6.43
N VAL A 163 -14.66 -13.07 -6.65
CA VAL A 163 -13.40 -13.19 -5.88
C VAL A 163 -13.06 -11.84 -5.28
N ASN A 164 -12.62 -11.86 -4.03
CA ASN A 164 -12.15 -10.65 -3.37
C ASN A 164 -10.87 -10.14 -4.05
N MET A 165 -10.91 -8.97 -4.66
CA MET A 165 -9.84 -8.43 -5.49
C MET A 165 -9.31 -7.11 -4.96
N TYR A 166 -7.99 -6.96 -5.07
CA TYR A 166 -7.29 -5.68 -4.85
C TYR A 166 -6.51 -5.33 -6.11
N ARG A 167 -7.12 -4.58 -7.02
CA ARG A 167 -6.54 -4.26 -8.33
C ARG A 167 -7.04 -2.92 -8.88
N GLU A 168 -6.31 -2.38 -9.84
CA GLU A 168 -6.81 -1.23 -10.59
C GLU A 168 -8.10 -1.56 -11.34
N TRP A 169 -8.95 -0.56 -11.46
CA TRP A 169 -10.15 -0.60 -12.28
C TRP A 169 -9.79 -0.76 -13.76
N SER A 170 -10.48 -1.63 -14.47
CA SER A 170 -10.21 -1.97 -15.86
C SER A 170 -11.31 -1.51 -16.80
N ASN A 171 -11.04 -1.49 -18.12
CA ASN A 171 -12.05 -1.22 -19.13
C ASN A 171 -13.20 -2.26 -19.14
N SER A 172 -12.93 -3.49 -18.70
CA SER A 172 -13.96 -4.52 -18.53
C SER A 172 -14.93 -4.14 -17.41
N ASP A 173 -14.41 -3.51 -16.34
CA ASP A 173 -15.25 -3.08 -15.22
C ASP A 173 -16.17 -1.93 -15.63
N ASP A 174 -15.75 -1.03 -16.54
CA ASP A 174 -16.62 0.00 -17.11
C ASP A 174 -17.86 -0.61 -17.75
N SER A 175 -17.67 -1.66 -18.55
CA SER A 175 -18.75 -2.35 -19.25
C SER A 175 -19.65 -3.12 -18.28
N ASN A 176 -19.06 -3.78 -17.30
CA ASN A 176 -19.78 -4.56 -16.30
C ASN A 176 -20.58 -3.65 -15.36
N LEU A 177 -19.97 -2.54 -14.88
CA LEU A 177 -20.66 -1.54 -14.07
C LEU A 177 -21.87 -0.96 -14.80
N LYS A 178 -21.68 -0.58 -16.07
CA LYS A 178 -22.80 -0.10 -16.90
C LYS A 178 -23.93 -1.12 -16.96
N SER A 179 -23.60 -2.38 -17.29
CA SER A 179 -24.59 -3.46 -17.40
C SER A 179 -25.33 -3.69 -16.10
N TYR A 180 -24.61 -3.71 -14.99
CA TYR A 180 -25.14 -3.89 -13.63
C TYR A 180 -26.10 -2.75 -13.24
N ILE A 181 -25.64 -1.51 -13.37
CA ILE A 181 -26.42 -0.31 -13.01
C ILE A 181 -27.66 -0.15 -13.93
N GLU A 182 -27.53 -0.47 -15.22
CA GLU A 182 -28.66 -0.45 -16.14
C GLU A 182 -29.70 -1.52 -15.77
N SER A 183 -29.26 -2.74 -15.48
CA SER A 183 -30.16 -3.85 -15.12
C SER A 183 -30.88 -3.60 -13.81
N LYS A 184 -30.18 -3.13 -12.79
CA LYS A 184 -30.73 -2.99 -11.43
C LYS A 184 -31.55 -1.72 -11.25
N TYR A 185 -31.13 -0.59 -11.85
CA TYR A 185 -31.69 0.74 -11.61
C TYR A 185 -32.27 1.40 -12.85
N GLY A 186 -32.12 0.81 -14.04
CA GLY A 186 -32.56 1.45 -15.31
C GLY A 186 -31.74 2.68 -15.70
N LEU A 187 -30.57 2.91 -15.13
CA LEU A 187 -29.67 4.02 -15.43
C LEU A 187 -28.74 3.65 -16.59
N LYS A 188 -28.83 4.38 -17.74
CA LYS A 188 -28.29 3.90 -19.04
C LYS A 188 -27.09 4.68 -19.58
N SER A 189 -26.87 5.93 -19.14
CA SER A 189 -25.83 6.80 -19.71
C SER A 189 -24.44 6.40 -19.25
N LEU A 190 -23.66 5.75 -20.12
CA LEU A 190 -22.26 5.36 -19.84
C LEU A 190 -21.41 6.57 -19.41
N GLU A 191 -21.53 7.70 -20.12
CA GLU A 191 -20.77 8.93 -19.78
C GLU A 191 -21.01 9.37 -18.33
N LYS A 192 -22.27 9.46 -17.92
CA LYS A 192 -22.63 9.87 -16.55
C LYS A 192 -22.27 8.81 -15.51
N ILE A 193 -22.33 7.51 -15.85
CA ILE A 193 -21.88 6.43 -14.96
C ILE A 193 -20.39 6.56 -14.72
N MET A 194 -19.57 6.83 -15.75
CA MET A 194 -18.12 7.02 -15.59
C MET A 194 -17.77 8.30 -14.83
N GLU A 195 -18.53 9.38 -15.02
CA GLU A 195 -18.38 10.58 -14.19
C GLU A 195 -18.71 10.28 -12.72
N ALA A 196 -19.80 9.58 -12.46
CA ALA A 196 -20.21 9.19 -11.11
C ALA A 196 -19.19 8.23 -10.47
N LEU A 197 -18.69 7.25 -11.20
CA LEU A 197 -17.60 6.36 -10.76
C LEU A 197 -16.39 7.18 -10.26
N ASN A 198 -15.93 8.13 -11.07
CA ASN A 198 -14.80 8.98 -10.69
C ASN A 198 -15.12 9.85 -9.46
N ILE A 199 -16.34 10.39 -9.34
CA ILE A 199 -16.77 11.18 -8.20
C ILE A 199 -16.77 10.31 -6.93
N VAL A 200 -17.41 9.14 -6.97
CA VAL A 200 -17.52 8.21 -5.83
C VAL A 200 -16.16 7.68 -5.43
N ALA A 201 -15.35 7.21 -6.38
CA ALA A 201 -13.98 6.78 -6.08
C ALA A 201 -13.18 7.89 -5.39
N ASN A 202 -13.25 9.14 -5.89
CA ASN A 202 -12.54 10.28 -5.31
C ASN A 202 -13.03 10.71 -3.91
N ARG A 203 -14.26 10.36 -3.51
CA ARG A 203 -14.73 10.51 -2.12
C ARG A 203 -14.10 9.49 -1.18
N ASN A 204 -13.74 8.32 -1.71
CA ASN A 204 -13.21 7.18 -0.99
C ASN A 204 -11.73 6.95 -1.35
N ARG A 205 -10.87 7.91 -0.99
CA ARG A 205 -9.43 7.84 -1.28
C ARG A 205 -8.70 6.97 -0.27
N PHE A 206 -7.66 6.29 -0.74
CA PHE A 206 -6.72 5.56 0.09
C PHE A 206 -5.32 5.60 -0.51
N ASN A 207 -4.31 5.47 0.33
CA ASN A 207 -2.93 5.31 -0.10
C ASN A 207 -2.43 3.94 0.39
N PRO A 208 -2.26 2.96 -0.50
CA PRO A 208 -1.94 1.59 -0.08
C PRO A 208 -0.57 1.48 0.63
N VAL A 209 0.37 2.35 0.32
CA VAL A 209 1.68 2.38 1.00
C VAL A 209 1.55 2.94 2.42
N VAL A 210 0.80 4.02 2.60
CA VAL A 210 0.53 4.61 3.93
C VAL A 210 -0.22 3.63 4.81
N ASP A 211 -1.24 2.96 4.26
CA ASP A 211 -2.05 1.98 4.98
C ASP A 211 -1.18 0.79 5.42
N MET A 212 -0.37 0.24 4.51
CA MET A 212 0.57 -0.85 4.80
C MET A 212 1.59 -0.46 5.89
N LEU A 213 2.24 0.68 5.75
CA LEU A 213 3.24 1.15 6.72
C LEU A 213 2.63 1.38 8.10
N THR A 214 1.40 1.93 8.12
CA THR A 214 0.65 2.15 9.36
C THR A 214 0.29 0.84 10.04
N ASP A 215 -0.14 -0.16 9.26
CA ASP A 215 -0.47 -1.49 9.75
C ASP A 215 0.79 -2.21 10.28
N ILE A 216 1.89 -2.16 9.54
CA ILE A 216 3.18 -2.70 9.99
C ILE A 216 3.56 -2.12 11.35
N HIS A 217 3.53 -0.81 11.50
CA HIS A 217 3.93 -0.15 12.74
C HIS A 217 3.02 -0.51 13.93
N LYS A 218 1.71 -0.59 13.69
CA LYS A 218 0.72 -0.89 14.75
C LYS A 218 0.66 -2.36 15.11
N ASN A 219 0.66 -3.24 14.12
CA ASN A 219 0.21 -4.63 14.29
C ASN A 219 1.28 -5.67 14.00
N LYS A 220 2.23 -5.43 13.08
CA LYS A 220 3.17 -6.46 12.58
C LYS A 220 4.58 -6.33 13.14
N TRP A 221 5.01 -5.13 13.50
CA TRP A 221 6.34 -4.88 14.06
C TRP A 221 6.48 -5.42 15.49
N ASN A 222 7.56 -6.13 15.76
CA ASN A 222 7.84 -6.75 17.06
C ASN A 222 8.38 -5.76 18.12
N LYS A 223 8.40 -4.46 17.83
CA LYS A 223 8.88 -3.35 18.70
C LYS A 223 10.39 -3.40 19.03
N LYS A 224 11.19 -4.22 18.33
CA LYS A 224 12.64 -4.26 18.49
C LYS A 224 13.32 -3.37 17.44
N THR A 225 14.50 -2.86 17.79
CA THR A 225 15.35 -2.02 16.94
C THR A 225 16.55 -2.79 16.40
N GLY A 226 17.23 -2.23 15.40
CA GLY A 226 18.43 -2.79 14.80
C GLY A 226 18.18 -3.59 13.52
N TYR A 227 16.95 -3.64 13.03
CA TYR A 227 16.63 -4.29 11.73
C TYR A 227 17.13 -3.47 10.54
N ILE A 228 16.92 -2.15 10.53
CA ILE A 228 17.43 -1.27 9.46
C ILE A 228 18.93 -1.45 9.25
N ARG A 229 19.67 -1.43 10.35
CA ARG A 229 21.13 -1.56 10.35
C ARG A 229 21.61 -2.90 9.75
N LYS A 230 20.84 -3.97 9.91
CA LYS A 230 21.21 -5.33 9.49
C LYS A 230 20.91 -5.62 8.03
N LEU A 231 19.97 -4.92 7.39
CA LEU A 231 19.51 -5.25 6.04
C LEU A 231 20.66 -5.32 5.03
N LEU A 232 21.46 -4.25 4.93
CA LEU A 232 22.56 -4.20 3.96
C LEU A 232 23.68 -5.21 4.27
N PRO A 233 24.18 -5.34 5.52
CA PRO A 233 25.21 -6.34 5.85
C PRO A 233 24.75 -7.77 5.66
N GLU A 234 23.57 -8.13 6.16
CA GLU A 234 23.12 -9.51 6.17
C GLU A 234 22.77 -10.01 4.77
N TYR A 235 22.13 -9.19 3.93
CA TYR A 235 21.61 -9.62 2.62
C TYR A 235 22.50 -9.26 1.42
N LEU A 236 23.35 -8.23 1.53
CA LEU A 236 24.20 -7.76 0.44
C LEU A 236 25.71 -7.76 0.78
N GLY A 237 26.08 -8.23 1.98
CA GLY A 237 27.47 -8.28 2.41
C GLY A 237 28.13 -6.90 2.51
N VAL A 238 27.35 -5.84 2.72
CA VAL A 238 27.85 -4.49 2.91
C VAL A 238 28.52 -4.40 4.28
N GLU A 239 29.64 -3.70 4.39
CA GLU A 239 30.30 -3.45 5.65
C GLU A 239 29.41 -2.65 6.61
N ASP A 240 29.29 -3.09 7.87
CA ASP A 240 28.46 -2.44 8.90
C ASP A 240 29.15 -1.18 9.45
N THR A 241 29.15 -0.12 8.68
CA THR A 241 29.72 1.20 9.03
C THR A 241 28.61 2.19 9.42
N GLU A 242 28.99 3.30 10.06
CA GLU A 242 28.05 4.39 10.32
C GLU A 242 27.44 4.91 9.01
N TYR A 243 28.23 5.01 7.94
CA TYR A 243 27.77 5.42 6.61
C TYR A 243 26.67 4.51 6.05
N SER A 244 26.90 3.20 6.00
CA SER A 244 25.92 2.25 5.45
C SER A 244 24.61 2.24 6.24
N ARG A 245 24.69 2.36 7.59
CA ARG A 245 23.51 2.47 8.47
C ARG A 245 22.72 3.73 8.21
N GLU A 246 23.39 4.87 8.15
CA GLU A 246 22.72 6.16 7.92
C GLU A 246 22.16 6.27 6.51
N CYS A 247 22.83 5.71 5.49
CA CYS A 247 22.28 5.64 4.12
C CYS A 247 20.98 4.84 4.07
N MET A 248 20.94 3.66 4.69
CA MET A 248 19.74 2.81 4.69
C MET A 248 18.59 3.48 5.47
N LYS A 249 18.89 4.00 6.66
CA LYS A 249 17.92 4.76 7.45
C LYS A 249 17.36 5.96 6.70
N LEU A 250 18.23 6.75 6.08
CA LEU A 250 17.83 7.92 5.29
C LEU A 250 16.93 7.53 4.12
N PHE A 251 17.28 6.46 3.40
CA PHE A 251 16.49 5.98 2.27
C PHE A 251 15.09 5.54 2.71
N MET A 252 14.97 4.76 3.77
CA MET A 252 13.67 4.32 4.30
C MET A 252 12.85 5.49 4.83
N LEU A 253 13.44 6.42 5.56
CA LEU A 253 12.75 7.63 6.02
C LEU A 253 12.30 8.53 4.85
N GLY A 254 13.11 8.62 3.79
CA GLY A 254 12.75 9.32 2.56
C GLY A 254 11.55 8.69 1.86
N ALA A 255 11.51 7.35 1.80
CA ALA A 255 10.42 6.59 1.22
C ALA A 255 9.12 6.75 2.01
N ILE A 256 9.19 6.70 3.35
CA ILE A 256 8.03 6.98 4.24
C ILE A 256 7.57 8.42 4.04
N SER A 257 8.51 9.38 4.10
CA SER A 257 8.16 10.80 3.98
C SER A 257 7.47 11.13 2.65
N ARG A 258 7.89 10.51 1.55
CA ARG A 258 7.23 10.69 0.24
C ARG A 258 5.87 10.03 0.15
N ALA A 259 5.64 8.95 0.88
CA ALA A 259 4.32 8.32 0.97
C ALA A 259 3.33 9.16 1.79
N PHE A 260 3.76 9.68 2.95
CA PHE A 260 2.93 10.48 3.86
C PHE A 260 2.82 11.94 3.44
N HIS A 261 3.87 12.49 2.81
CA HIS A 261 3.98 13.88 2.37
C HIS A 261 4.42 13.94 0.89
N PRO A 262 3.52 13.57 -0.04
CA PRO A 262 3.82 13.59 -1.47
C PRO A 262 4.43 14.92 -1.90
N GLY A 263 5.51 14.86 -2.69
CA GLY A 263 6.24 16.04 -3.13
C GLY A 263 7.26 16.58 -2.13
N CYS A 264 7.45 15.97 -0.95
CA CYS A 264 8.52 16.37 -0.05
C CYS A 264 9.89 16.22 -0.74
N LYS A 265 10.83 17.11 -0.38
CA LYS A 265 12.17 17.10 -0.97
C LYS A 265 12.97 15.91 -0.47
N PHE A 266 13.31 15.01 -1.38
CA PHE A 266 14.21 13.89 -1.16
C PHE A 266 14.92 13.58 -2.48
N ASP A 267 16.19 13.92 -2.59
CA ASP A 267 17.00 13.81 -3.81
C ASP A 267 18.20 12.85 -3.67
N TYR A 268 18.27 12.10 -2.57
CA TYR A 268 19.28 11.07 -2.40
C TYR A 268 18.89 9.76 -3.09
N MET A 269 19.89 9.12 -3.68
CA MET A 269 19.77 7.84 -4.35
C MET A 269 20.91 6.92 -3.89
N PRO A 270 20.69 5.91 -3.07
CA PRO A 270 21.68 4.87 -2.82
C PRO A 270 21.97 4.13 -4.12
N VAL A 271 23.25 3.88 -4.39
CA VAL A 271 23.71 3.12 -5.55
C VAL A 271 24.43 1.87 -5.07
N LEU A 272 23.76 0.73 -5.22
CA LEU A 272 24.31 -0.58 -4.88
C LEU A 272 25.23 -1.05 -6.02
N TYR A 273 26.54 -1.12 -5.78
CA TYR A 273 27.49 -1.55 -6.79
C TYR A 273 28.33 -2.74 -6.32
N GLY A 274 28.83 -3.52 -7.25
CA GLY A 274 29.60 -4.75 -6.98
C GLY A 274 29.21 -5.89 -7.91
N SER A 275 29.74 -7.10 -7.66
CA SER A 275 29.64 -8.26 -8.55
C SER A 275 28.20 -8.57 -8.96
N GLN A 276 28.04 -9.15 -10.14
CA GLN A 276 26.75 -9.64 -10.62
C GLN A 276 26.29 -10.85 -9.77
N GLY A 277 24.96 -11.00 -9.63
CA GLY A 277 24.37 -12.18 -8.98
C GLY A 277 24.35 -12.13 -7.44
N ILE A 278 24.61 -10.95 -6.82
CA ILE A 278 24.48 -10.76 -5.36
C ILE A 278 23.02 -10.61 -4.94
N GLY A 279 22.13 -10.22 -5.86
CA GLY A 279 20.71 -9.97 -5.56
C GLY A 279 20.38 -8.50 -5.28
N LYS A 280 21.13 -7.53 -5.84
CA LYS A 280 20.89 -6.09 -5.64
C LYS A 280 19.44 -5.69 -5.98
N SER A 281 18.96 -6.05 -7.17
CA SER A 281 17.59 -5.76 -7.62
C SER A 281 16.55 -6.54 -6.80
N THR A 282 16.84 -7.80 -6.45
CA THR A 282 15.96 -8.60 -5.58
C THR A 282 15.80 -7.97 -4.20
N PHE A 283 16.88 -7.43 -3.63
CA PHE A 283 16.84 -6.71 -2.36
C PHE A 283 15.91 -5.48 -2.44
N LEU A 284 16.04 -4.66 -3.48
CA LEU A 284 15.18 -3.48 -3.67
C LEU A 284 13.72 -3.86 -3.89
N ARG A 285 13.47 -4.95 -4.62
CA ARG A 285 12.12 -5.50 -4.82
C ARG A 285 11.51 -5.96 -3.51
N LEU A 286 12.23 -6.72 -2.70
CA LEU A 286 11.78 -7.16 -1.37
C LEU A 286 11.57 -5.98 -0.42
N LEU A 287 12.39 -4.94 -0.52
CA LEU A 287 12.24 -3.73 0.27
C LEU A 287 10.95 -2.98 -0.04
N SER A 288 10.42 -3.05 -1.27
CA SER A 288 9.14 -2.44 -1.62
C SER A 288 7.93 -3.15 -1.01
N LEU A 289 8.10 -4.36 -0.45
CA LEU A 289 7.08 -5.24 0.13
C LEU A 289 5.94 -5.63 -0.84
N ASN A 290 5.85 -5.02 -1.99
CA ASN A 290 4.85 -5.33 -3.02
C ASN A 290 5.45 -5.10 -4.41
N ASN A 291 5.49 -6.15 -5.22
CA ASN A 291 6.04 -6.10 -6.58
C ASN A 291 5.35 -5.05 -7.46
N ALA A 292 4.05 -4.81 -7.24
CA ALA A 292 3.28 -3.82 -8.01
C ALA A 292 3.74 -2.37 -7.76
N TRP A 293 4.50 -2.11 -6.69
CA TRP A 293 5.01 -0.77 -6.34
C TRP A 293 6.49 -0.59 -6.68
N TYR A 294 7.08 -1.59 -7.28
CA TYR A 294 8.49 -1.61 -7.68
C TYR A 294 8.64 -1.59 -9.20
N ASN A 295 9.54 -0.75 -9.69
CA ASN A 295 9.87 -0.66 -11.12
C ASN A 295 11.37 -0.83 -11.33
N ASP A 296 11.78 -1.92 -11.96
CA ASP A 296 13.16 -2.22 -12.37
C ASP A 296 13.41 -1.95 -13.87
N ASN A 297 12.39 -1.54 -14.59
CA ASN A 297 12.46 -1.27 -16.03
C ASN A 297 12.44 0.23 -16.36
N PHE A 298 13.05 1.04 -15.48
CA PHE A 298 13.12 2.49 -15.66
C PHE A 298 14.43 2.88 -16.36
N ASN A 299 14.38 2.98 -17.67
CA ASN A 299 15.57 3.11 -18.54
C ASN A 299 15.77 4.51 -19.13
N THR A 300 14.89 5.47 -18.85
CA THR A 300 15.03 6.86 -19.32
C THR A 300 14.41 7.83 -18.34
N VAL A 301 15.07 8.98 -18.16
CA VAL A 301 14.57 10.12 -17.38
C VAL A 301 14.11 11.27 -18.29
N GLU A 302 14.19 11.09 -19.60
CA GLU A 302 13.90 12.13 -20.59
C GLU A 302 12.50 11.97 -21.18
N GLY A 303 11.88 13.12 -21.49
CA GLY A 303 10.58 13.22 -22.14
C GLY A 303 9.37 12.99 -21.23
N ASP A 304 8.18 13.18 -21.78
CA ASP A 304 6.90 13.15 -21.06
C ASP A 304 6.53 11.74 -20.56
N LYS A 305 7.17 10.68 -21.10
CA LYS A 305 6.91 9.28 -20.71
C LYS A 305 7.59 8.88 -19.40
N ALA A 306 8.63 9.60 -18.98
CA ALA A 306 9.33 9.29 -17.73
C ALA A 306 8.40 9.45 -16.50
N PRO A 307 7.66 10.57 -16.33
CA PRO A 307 6.69 10.72 -15.25
C PRO A 307 5.54 9.70 -15.31
N GLU A 308 5.10 9.30 -16.50
CA GLU A 308 4.06 8.29 -16.67
C GLU A 308 4.47 6.92 -16.09
N LYS A 309 5.74 6.52 -16.28
CA LYS A 309 6.29 5.27 -15.74
C LYS A 309 6.44 5.25 -14.22
N LEU A 310 6.32 6.40 -13.55
CA LEU A 310 6.33 6.49 -12.09
C LEU A 310 4.94 6.29 -11.46
N ARG A 311 3.89 6.24 -12.27
CA ARG A 311 2.53 6.05 -11.80
C ARG A 311 2.39 4.69 -11.11
N GLY A 312 1.92 4.68 -9.89
CA GLY A 312 1.77 3.47 -9.09
C GLY A 312 3.05 2.94 -8.45
N MET A 313 4.20 3.61 -8.67
CA MET A 313 5.48 3.17 -8.14
C MET A 313 5.84 3.89 -6.84
N TRP A 314 6.32 3.13 -5.86
CA TRP A 314 6.90 3.64 -4.62
C TRP A 314 8.42 3.57 -4.63
N MET A 315 8.99 2.49 -5.21
CA MET A 315 10.42 2.33 -5.40
C MET A 315 10.76 2.12 -6.86
N VAL A 316 11.76 2.86 -7.34
CA VAL A 316 12.20 2.80 -8.74
C VAL A 316 13.69 2.51 -8.78
N GLU A 317 14.04 1.44 -9.48
CA GLU A 317 15.43 1.08 -9.73
C GLU A 317 15.92 1.70 -11.05
N LEU A 318 17.05 2.36 -10.98
CA LEU A 318 17.81 2.81 -12.12
C LEU A 318 18.99 1.86 -12.36
N ALA A 319 18.70 0.73 -13.01
CA ALA A 319 19.69 -0.28 -13.31
C ALA A 319 20.63 0.19 -14.42
N GLU A 320 21.96 0.08 -14.19
CA GLU A 320 23.03 0.40 -15.14
C GLU A 320 22.94 1.83 -15.78
N LEU A 321 21.99 2.65 -15.34
CA LEU A 321 21.68 3.92 -15.98
C LEU A 321 22.81 4.94 -15.82
N LEU A 322 23.57 4.87 -14.72
CA LEU A 322 24.68 5.76 -14.46
C LEU A 322 25.95 5.34 -15.22
N ALA A 323 26.15 4.03 -15.40
CA ALA A 323 27.41 3.47 -15.93
C ALA A 323 27.59 3.66 -17.45
N THR A 324 26.54 4.01 -18.19
CA THR A 324 26.56 4.08 -19.66
C THR A 324 26.28 5.47 -20.23
N LYS A 325 26.09 6.49 -19.39
CA LYS A 325 25.58 7.78 -19.80
C LYS A 325 26.65 8.85 -19.99
N LYS A 326 26.49 9.68 -21.02
CA LYS A 326 27.30 10.90 -21.23
C LYS A 326 26.98 11.93 -20.13
N ALA A 327 27.89 12.85 -19.85
CA ALA A 327 27.74 13.87 -18.81
C ALA A 327 26.41 14.63 -18.86
N LYS A 328 25.91 14.98 -20.08
CA LYS A 328 24.60 15.62 -20.27
C LYS A 328 23.41 14.80 -19.76
N GLU A 329 23.48 13.49 -19.92
CA GLU A 329 22.41 12.58 -19.49
C GLU A 329 22.44 12.39 -17.96
N VAL A 330 23.63 12.42 -17.34
CA VAL A 330 23.79 12.41 -15.88
C VAL A 330 23.17 13.66 -15.26
N GLU A 331 23.34 14.84 -15.90
CA GLU A 331 22.67 16.06 -15.47
C GLU A 331 21.13 15.96 -15.56
N SER A 332 20.60 15.31 -16.59
CA SER A 332 19.16 15.03 -16.69
C SER A 332 18.68 14.13 -15.57
N ILE A 333 19.46 13.10 -15.19
CA ILE A 333 19.16 12.22 -14.04
C ILE A 333 19.16 13.04 -12.74
N LYS A 334 20.18 13.88 -12.50
CA LYS A 334 20.25 14.73 -11.30
C LYS A 334 19.07 15.69 -11.20
N ALA A 335 18.68 16.32 -12.31
CA ALA A 335 17.51 17.19 -12.39
C ALA A 335 16.21 16.40 -12.09
N PHE A 336 16.09 15.22 -12.68
CA PHE A 336 14.94 14.34 -12.48
C PHE A 336 14.80 13.86 -11.01
N LEU A 337 15.89 13.46 -10.36
CA LEU A 337 15.91 13.08 -8.95
C LEU A 337 15.47 14.22 -8.03
N THR A 338 15.82 15.45 -8.38
CA THR A 338 15.53 16.65 -7.59
C THR A 338 14.07 17.10 -7.69
N SER A 339 13.34 16.65 -8.74
CA SER A 339 11.96 17.04 -8.95
C SER A 339 11.07 16.55 -7.79
N THR A 340 10.20 17.43 -7.33
CA THR A 340 9.20 17.17 -6.30
C THR A 340 7.80 16.98 -6.89
N VAL A 341 7.63 17.35 -8.17
CA VAL A 341 6.36 17.28 -8.89
C VAL A 341 6.63 16.69 -10.28
N ASP A 342 5.81 15.73 -10.65
CA ASP A 342 5.79 15.14 -11.98
C ASP A 342 4.65 15.76 -12.79
N THR A 343 4.99 16.33 -13.94
CA THR A 343 4.04 16.99 -14.84
C THR A 343 3.92 16.19 -16.11
N TYR A 344 2.74 15.65 -16.39
CA TYR A 344 2.47 14.91 -17.61
C TYR A 344 0.98 14.97 -17.97
N ARG A 345 0.67 14.60 -19.20
CA ARG A 345 -0.70 14.46 -19.66
C ARG A 345 -1.06 12.96 -19.65
N PRO A 346 -2.02 12.54 -18.81
CA PRO A 346 -2.47 11.15 -18.82
C PRO A 346 -2.94 10.72 -20.21
N PRO A 347 -2.74 9.45 -20.60
CA PRO A 347 -3.32 8.93 -21.83
C PRO A 347 -4.82 9.22 -21.88
N TYR A 348 -5.29 9.79 -23.02
CA TYR A 348 -6.67 10.26 -23.21
C TYR A 348 -7.12 11.43 -22.31
N GLY A 349 -6.26 11.93 -21.42
CA GLY A 349 -6.55 13.09 -20.58
C GLY A 349 -6.67 14.37 -21.41
N ARG A 350 -7.64 15.22 -21.09
CA ARG A 350 -7.82 16.53 -21.76
C ARG A 350 -6.86 17.59 -21.23
N ARG A 351 -6.29 17.40 -20.05
CA ARG A 351 -5.46 18.39 -19.34
C ARG A 351 -4.14 17.79 -18.91
N THR A 352 -3.11 18.61 -18.86
CA THR A 352 -1.85 18.30 -18.17
C THR A 352 -2.09 18.35 -16.68
N GLU A 353 -1.59 17.37 -15.95
CA GLU A 353 -1.71 17.25 -14.50
C GLU A 353 -0.34 17.38 -13.84
N GLN A 354 -0.33 18.02 -12.69
CA GLN A 354 0.83 18.08 -11.80
C GLN A 354 0.57 17.13 -10.63
N ARG A 355 1.47 16.17 -10.45
CA ARG A 355 1.36 15.16 -9.40
C ARG A 355 2.57 15.23 -8.48
N PRO A 356 2.36 15.45 -7.18
CA PRO A 356 3.45 15.40 -6.21
C PRO A 356 4.12 14.03 -6.25
N ARG A 357 5.46 14.02 -6.28
CA ARG A 357 6.22 12.78 -6.37
C ARG A 357 6.13 11.96 -5.09
N VAL A 358 5.79 10.69 -5.21
CA VAL A 358 5.62 9.73 -4.10
C VAL A 358 6.74 8.68 -4.07
N CYS A 359 7.46 8.47 -5.18
CA CYS A 359 8.48 7.42 -5.27
C CYS A 359 9.87 7.90 -4.82
N VAL A 360 10.70 6.93 -4.44
CA VAL A 360 12.13 7.08 -4.22
C VAL A 360 12.93 6.27 -5.24
N PHE A 361 14.20 6.62 -5.43
CA PHE A 361 15.06 6.00 -6.42
C PHE A 361 16.25 5.30 -5.76
N ALA A 362 16.62 4.14 -6.30
CA ALA A 362 17.86 3.45 -5.98
C ALA A 362 18.57 3.05 -7.27
N GLY A 363 19.88 3.11 -7.29
CA GLY A 363 20.69 2.67 -8.43
C GLY A 363 21.27 1.28 -8.18
N THR A 364 21.43 0.49 -9.25
CA THR A 364 22.21 -0.75 -9.23
C THR A 364 23.16 -0.76 -10.41
N THR A 365 24.39 -1.20 -10.17
CA THR A 365 25.39 -1.40 -11.24
C THR A 365 26.41 -2.48 -10.86
N ASN A 366 27.02 -3.08 -11.88
CA ASN A 366 28.15 -3.99 -11.69
C ASN A 366 29.49 -3.26 -11.89
N ASN A 367 29.45 -2.02 -12.32
CA ASN A 367 30.66 -1.19 -12.50
C ASN A 367 30.97 -0.46 -11.18
N ASP A 368 32.20 -0.49 -10.73
CA ASP A 368 32.70 0.23 -9.57
C ASP A 368 32.96 1.72 -9.88
N ARG A 369 33.17 2.07 -11.15
CA ARG A 369 33.33 3.43 -11.64
C ARG A 369 32.15 3.85 -12.50
N PHE A 370 31.14 4.41 -11.87
CA PHE A 370 29.86 4.77 -12.50
C PHE A 370 29.55 6.27 -12.46
N LEU A 371 30.38 7.10 -11.81
CA LEU A 371 30.21 8.54 -11.78
C LEU A 371 31.14 9.20 -12.81
N THR A 372 30.54 9.95 -13.75
CA THR A 372 31.27 10.58 -14.88
C THR A 372 31.49 12.07 -14.71
N ASP A 373 30.77 12.71 -13.80
CA ASP A 373 30.83 14.16 -13.59
C ASP A 373 31.11 14.47 -12.11
N ARG A 374 32.06 15.41 -11.87
CA ARG A 374 32.44 15.79 -10.50
C ARG A 374 31.46 16.70 -9.80
N THR A 375 30.50 17.28 -10.52
CA THR A 375 29.53 18.21 -9.95
C THR A 375 28.23 17.52 -9.56
N GLY A 376 27.63 17.92 -8.44
CA GLY A 376 26.28 17.48 -8.05
C GLY A 376 26.17 16.02 -7.60
N ASN A 377 27.28 15.29 -7.39
CA ASN A 377 27.30 13.88 -6.98
C ASN A 377 26.76 13.64 -5.58
N ARG A 378 26.56 14.68 -4.77
CA ARG A 378 26.01 14.59 -3.40
C ARG A 378 24.68 13.79 -3.30
N ARG A 379 23.98 13.57 -4.42
CA ARG A 379 22.75 12.80 -4.48
C ARG A 379 22.99 11.30 -4.49
N PHE A 380 24.12 10.90 -5.05
CA PHE A 380 24.48 9.48 -5.19
C PHE A 380 25.23 9.01 -3.94
N LEU A 381 24.71 7.96 -3.33
CA LEU A 381 25.30 7.35 -2.14
C LEU A 381 25.85 5.96 -2.51
N PRO A 382 27.17 5.87 -2.88
CA PRO A 382 27.78 4.60 -3.29
C PRO A 382 27.80 3.61 -2.14
N ILE A 383 27.27 2.41 -2.35
CA ILE A 383 27.24 1.31 -1.37
C ILE A 383 27.81 0.06 -2.04
N VAL A 384 29.01 -0.36 -1.61
CA VAL A 384 29.66 -1.55 -2.15
C VAL A 384 29.02 -2.82 -1.59
N THR A 385 28.65 -3.72 -2.47
CA THR A 385 28.10 -5.05 -2.11
C THR A 385 29.16 -6.13 -2.34
N ARG A 386 29.23 -7.13 -1.44
CA ARG A 386 30.26 -8.18 -1.45
C ARG A 386 29.66 -9.56 -1.26
N LYS A 387 29.70 -10.38 -2.30
CA LYS A 387 29.06 -11.71 -2.31
C LYS A 387 29.59 -12.64 -1.21
N ASP A 388 30.88 -12.59 -0.95
CA ASP A 388 31.59 -13.40 0.06
C ASP A 388 31.30 -13.01 1.51
N HIS A 389 30.65 -11.85 1.71
CA HIS A 389 30.24 -11.32 3.02
C HIS A 389 28.74 -11.43 3.27
N VAL A 390 27.95 -11.95 2.34
CA VAL A 390 26.52 -12.17 2.52
C VAL A 390 26.30 -13.21 3.63
N LEU A 391 25.49 -12.84 4.62
CA LEU A 391 25.23 -13.68 5.78
C LEU A 391 23.90 -14.45 5.68
N LYS A 392 22.94 -13.92 4.95
CA LYS A 392 21.60 -14.51 4.74
C LYS A 392 21.25 -14.56 3.26
N SER A 393 20.72 -15.68 2.82
CA SER A 393 20.11 -15.80 1.49
C SER A 393 18.72 -15.16 1.49
N MET A 394 18.39 -14.45 0.43
CA MET A 394 17.03 -13.93 0.20
C MET A 394 16.05 -14.99 -0.31
N PHE A 395 16.52 -16.22 -0.54
CA PHE A 395 15.74 -17.28 -1.19
C PHE A 395 15.50 -18.50 -0.29
N ASP A 396 16.32 -18.72 0.74
CA ASP A 396 16.28 -19.96 1.52
C ASP A 396 15.13 -19.99 2.53
N ASP A 397 14.83 -18.87 3.15
CA ASP A 397 13.72 -18.72 4.12
C ASP A 397 12.91 -17.44 3.84
N PRO A 398 11.93 -17.52 2.93
CA PRO A 398 11.10 -16.37 2.57
C PRO A 398 10.36 -15.74 3.73
N GLN A 399 9.96 -16.53 4.73
CA GLN A 399 9.22 -16.02 5.89
C GLN A 399 10.14 -15.21 6.81
N ALA A 400 11.34 -15.68 7.06
CA ALA A 400 12.33 -14.94 7.85
C ALA A 400 12.72 -13.64 7.13
N VAL A 401 12.94 -13.70 5.81
CA VAL A 401 13.22 -12.51 4.97
C VAL A 401 12.08 -11.51 5.08
N ALA A 402 10.86 -11.96 4.85
CA ALA A 402 9.66 -11.12 4.97
C ALA A 402 9.55 -10.46 6.35
N SER A 403 9.80 -11.22 7.41
CA SER A 403 9.81 -10.72 8.79
C SER A 403 10.89 -9.66 9.01
N ASP A 404 12.10 -9.86 8.52
CA ASP A 404 13.20 -8.91 8.69
C ASP A 404 12.90 -7.57 8.00
N PHE A 405 12.38 -7.60 6.75
CA PHE A 405 12.01 -6.40 6.02
C PHE A 405 10.79 -5.69 6.66
N THR A 406 9.78 -6.44 7.08
CA THR A 406 8.62 -5.89 7.79
C THR A 406 9.04 -5.21 9.11
N ASN A 407 9.91 -5.85 9.89
CA ASN A 407 10.42 -5.26 11.13
C ASN A 407 11.29 -4.03 10.89
N ALA A 408 12.07 -4.00 9.81
CA ALA A 408 12.85 -2.82 9.43
C ALA A 408 11.94 -1.63 9.08
N TRP A 409 10.84 -1.87 8.37
CA TRP A 409 9.83 -0.82 8.12
C TRP A 409 9.12 -0.38 9.39
N GLY A 410 8.81 -1.28 10.30
CA GLY A 410 8.26 -0.94 11.62
C GLY A 410 9.19 -0.06 12.43
N GLU A 411 10.51 -0.37 12.44
CA GLU A 411 11.54 0.45 13.06
C GLU A 411 11.65 1.83 12.39
N ALA A 412 11.62 1.89 11.05
CA ALA A 412 11.67 3.13 10.30
C ALA A 412 10.45 4.02 10.56
N MET A 413 9.25 3.42 10.65
CA MET A 413 8.02 4.12 11.03
C MET A 413 8.08 4.69 12.44
N GLU A 414 8.64 3.95 13.40
CA GLU A 414 8.86 4.44 14.76
C GLU A 414 9.79 5.67 14.78
N LEU A 415 10.86 5.65 13.98
CA LEU A 415 11.74 6.82 13.83
C LEU A 415 11.02 8.01 13.18
N PHE A 416 10.15 7.74 12.21
CA PHE A 416 9.34 8.75 11.55
C PHE A 416 8.33 9.39 12.52
N GLU A 417 7.61 8.59 13.31
CA GLU A 417 6.67 9.09 14.31
C GLU A 417 7.39 9.87 15.44
N LYS A 418 8.53 9.40 15.93
CA LYS A 418 9.36 10.12 16.93
C LYS A 418 9.89 11.46 16.43
N ALA A 419 9.96 11.66 15.12
CA ALA A 419 10.31 12.92 14.49
C ALA A 419 9.06 13.77 14.15
N ASP A 420 7.93 13.53 14.82
CA ASP A 420 6.64 14.20 14.53
C ASP A 420 6.26 14.15 13.04
N ARG A 421 6.57 13.04 12.38
CA ARG A 421 6.37 12.81 10.94
C ARG A 421 7.13 13.76 10.01
N ALA A 422 8.11 14.46 10.53
CA ALA A 422 8.93 15.43 9.79
C ALA A 422 10.44 15.20 10.02
N PRO A 423 10.99 14.01 9.72
CA PRO A 423 12.39 13.71 9.92
C PRO A 423 13.29 14.60 9.04
N LYS A 424 14.48 14.92 9.55
CA LYS A 424 15.51 15.58 8.75
C LYS A 424 16.09 14.58 7.73
N LEU A 425 15.76 14.79 6.47
CA LEU A 425 16.20 13.91 5.36
C LEU A 425 17.57 14.35 4.81
N ILE A 426 18.56 14.36 5.70
CA ILE A 426 19.97 14.68 5.38
C ILE A 426 20.91 13.75 6.13
N LEU A 427 22.03 13.41 5.54
CA LEU A 427 23.08 12.65 6.23
C LEU A 427 23.79 13.50 7.29
N PRO A 428 24.31 12.88 8.37
CA PRO A 428 25.09 13.54 9.38
C PRO A 428 26.33 14.27 8.78
N LYS A 429 26.64 15.46 9.31
CA LYS A 429 27.75 16.27 8.78
C LYS A 429 29.12 15.60 8.93
N ASN A 430 29.31 14.79 9.97
CA ASN A 430 30.56 14.03 10.18
C ASN A 430 30.83 13.00 9.09
N LEU A 431 29.84 12.60 8.30
CA LEU A 431 30.00 11.69 7.17
C LEU A 431 30.28 12.39 5.84
N GLN A 432 30.28 13.73 5.79
CA GLN A 432 30.41 14.48 4.55
C GLN A 432 31.70 14.13 3.79
N GLN A 433 32.85 14.13 4.48
CA GLN A 433 34.13 13.80 3.85
C GLN A 433 34.15 12.34 3.38
N TYR A 434 33.65 11.41 4.19
CA TYR A 434 33.57 9.99 3.81
C TYR A 434 32.72 9.78 2.56
N ILE A 435 31.62 10.52 2.42
CA ILE A 435 30.75 10.47 1.23
C ILE A 435 31.52 10.96 -0.01
N GLU A 436 32.20 12.10 0.11
CA GLU A 436 32.99 12.67 -0.98
C GLU A 436 34.12 11.71 -1.41
N ASP A 437 34.84 11.10 -0.46
CA ASP A 437 35.88 10.11 -0.75
C ASP A 437 35.28 8.89 -1.49
N LYS A 438 34.13 8.37 -1.04
CA LYS A 438 33.42 7.25 -1.71
C LYS A 438 32.92 7.62 -3.10
N GLN A 439 32.47 8.84 -3.30
CA GLN A 439 32.07 9.33 -4.63
C GLN A 439 33.30 9.44 -5.54
N GLU A 440 34.46 9.88 -5.03
CA GLU A 440 35.69 9.98 -5.80
C GLU A 440 36.22 8.60 -6.18
N GLU A 441 36.17 7.61 -5.30
CA GLU A 441 36.50 6.19 -5.60
C GLU A 441 35.66 5.64 -6.78
N CYS A 442 34.41 6.10 -6.92
CA CYS A 442 33.49 5.67 -7.97
C CYS A 442 33.55 6.54 -9.26
N MET A 443 34.45 7.52 -9.33
CA MET A 443 34.62 8.35 -10.52
C MET A 443 35.35 7.60 -11.65
N GLU A 444 34.89 7.79 -12.88
CA GLU A 444 35.64 7.36 -14.06
C GLU A 444 36.97 8.11 -14.18
N GLU A 445 38.05 7.42 -14.55
CA GLU A 445 39.34 8.06 -14.84
C GLU A 445 39.22 8.91 -16.10
N ASP A 446 39.59 10.18 -16.00
CA ASP A 446 39.68 11.04 -17.16
C ASP A 446 40.93 10.67 -17.98
N VAL A 447 40.76 9.78 -18.95
CA VAL A 447 41.82 9.33 -19.87
C VAL A 447 42.44 10.49 -20.67
N ARG A 448 41.80 11.66 -20.69
CA ARG A 448 42.29 12.85 -21.40
C ARG A 448 43.33 13.67 -20.62
N GLY A 449 43.37 13.52 -19.29
CA GLY A 449 44.33 14.18 -18.42
C GLY A 449 45.79 13.67 -18.58
N GLY A 450 45.97 12.46 -19.15
CA GLY A 450 47.29 11.83 -19.33
C GLY A 450 48.00 12.15 -20.65
N ILE A 451 47.44 12.97 -21.52
CA ILE A 451 48.03 13.28 -22.85
C ILE A 451 48.72 14.67 -22.88
N ILE A 452 48.72 15.39 -21.76
CA ILE A 452 49.43 16.66 -21.63
C ILE A 452 50.53 16.51 -20.56
N GLN A 453 51.56 15.75 -20.90
CA GLN A 453 52.92 15.85 -20.35
C GLN A 453 53.96 15.72 -21.46
#